data_5f4d768280788be8c236e40f3a78a98f
#
_entry.id   5f4d768280788be8c236e40f3a78a98f
#
_cell.length_a   1.000
_cell.length_b   1.000
_cell.length_c   1.000
_cell.angle_alpha   90.00
_cell.angle_beta   90.00
_cell.angle_gamma   90.00
#
_symmetry.space_group_name_H-M   'P 1'
#
loop_
_entity.id
_entity.type
_entity.pdbx_description
1 polymer ?
#
loop_
_entity_poly.entity_id
_entity_poly.type
_entity_poly.pdbx_seq_one_letter_code
_entity_poly.pdbx_strand_id
1 'polypeptide(L)'
;MKNISNKNKDICTIISDTPYSKDKNGELVGLDPTVEEIDHLGSLFKKIYHFAPLYNIESPKSFIKHQKLNVRVIPMTPSGGKLFFNKLKHVFLFPLHILKLKPILKKTDIIHFRAPTGFGVLFLPWLYVFWRKKMWIKYGGSWSSNDVPLSYKFQRWVLLHFPKNAIITINNSTVNLEKNFFQFLNPCFKSEIIKNNKNIVHKKNFRNGLNL
;
A
#
# COMPACT_ATOMS: atom_id res chain seq x y z
N MET A 1 -3.98 31.93 8.54
CA MET A 1 -4.85 30.79 8.23
C MET A 1 -5.25 30.86 6.77
N LYS A 2 -4.58 30.12 5.87
CA LYS A 2 -4.97 30.07 4.45
C LYS A 2 -6.19 29.15 4.32
N ASN A 3 -7.22 29.64 3.67
CA ASN A 3 -8.49 28.97 3.41
C ASN A 3 -8.31 27.56 2.86
N ILE A 4 -8.70 26.54 3.64
CA ILE A 4 -8.79 25.13 3.27
C ILE A 4 -10.08 24.85 2.47
N SER A 5 -10.54 25.80 1.66
CA SER A 5 -11.80 25.67 0.91
C SER A 5 -11.64 25.20 -0.54
N ASN A 6 -10.46 24.74 -0.97
CA ASN A 6 -10.34 24.01 -2.22
C ASN A 6 -10.36 22.50 -1.92
N LYS A 7 -11.55 21.96 -1.69
CA LYS A 7 -11.76 20.50 -1.62
C LYS A 7 -11.08 19.88 -2.83
N ASN A 8 -10.09 19.06 -2.56
CA ASN A 8 -9.22 18.43 -3.53
C ASN A 8 -10.03 17.84 -4.68
N LYS A 9 -9.80 18.37 -5.90
CA LYS A 9 -10.38 17.86 -7.12
C LYS A 9 -9.59 16.67 -7.66
N ASP A 10 -8.47 16.32 -7.02
CA ASP A 10 -7.50 15.34 -7.53
C ASP A 10 -8.01 13.90 -7.40
N ILE A 11 -7.66 13.11 -8.42
CA ILE A 11 -7.91 11.67 -8.47
C ILE A 11 -6.61 10.97 -8.12
N CYS A 12 -6.66 10.11 -7.07
CA CYS A 12 -5.53 9.30 -6.65
C CYS A 12 -5.68 7.86 -7.14
N THR A 13 -4.60 7.27 -7.65
CA THR A 13 -4.53 5.83 -7.87
C THR A 13 -3.54 5.21 -6.90
N ILE A 14 -4.03 4.34 -6.02
CA ILE A 14 -3.22 3.58 -5.09
C ILE A 14 -2.88 2.24 -5.72
N ILE A 15 -1.61 1.87 -5.71
CA ILE A 15 -1.12 0.58 -6.19
C ILE A 15 -0.47 -0.14 -4.99
N SER A 16 -1.00 -1.29 -4.61
CA SER A 16 -0.51 -2.04 -3.46
C SER A 16 -0.70 -3.56 -3.62
N ASP A 17 -0.03 -4.32 -2.79
CA ASP A 17 -0.22 -5.77 -2.62
C ASP A 17 -1.24 -6.14 -1.54
N THR A 18 -2.02 -5.17 -1.06
CA THR A 18 -3.08 -5.40 -0.08
C THR A 18 -4.05 -6.47 -0.60
N PRO A 19 -4.20 -7.59 0.11
CA PRO A 19 -5.11 -8.64 -0.33
C PRO A 19 -6.55 -8.23 -0.18
N TYR A 20 -7.35 -8.52 -1.22
CA TYR A 20 -8.79 -8.46 -1.21
C TYR A 20 -9.39 -9.84 -1.46
N SER A 21 -10.58 -10.07 -0.95
CA SER A 21 -11.43 -11.22 -1.27
C SER A 21 -12.89 -10.77 -1.37
N LYS A 22 -13.77 -11.68 -1.69
CA LYS A 22 -15.22 -11.44 -1.61
C LYS A 22 -15.75 -12.04 -0.31
N ASP A 23 -16.62 -11.31 0.37
CA ASP A 23 -17.37 -11.82 1.51
C ASP A 23 -18.52 -12.74 1.06
N LYS A 24 -19.30 -13.23 2.02
CA LYS A 24 -20.46 -14.10 1.76
C LYS A 24 -21.55 -13.45 0.90
N ASN A 25 -21.60 -12.13 0.87
CA ASN A 25 -22.55 -11.34 0.07
C ASN A 25 -21.97 -10.96 -1.31
N GLY A 26 -20.73 -11.39 -1.63
CA GLY A 26 -20.04 -11.06 -2.87
C GLY A 26 -19.39 -9.67 -2.87
N GLU A 27 -19.40 -8.95 -1.74
CA GLU A 27 -18.80 -7.64 -1.61
C GLU A 27 -17.28 -7.72 -1.45
N LEU A 28 -16.57 -6.72 -1.98
CA LEU A 28 -15.12 -6.65 -1.87
C LEU A 28 -14.71 -6.18 -0.47
N VAL A 29 -13.93 -7.00 0.21
CA VAL A 29 -13.34 -6.74 1.52
C VAL A 29 -11.82 -6.90 1.45
N GLY A 30 -11.11 -6.10 2.20
CA GLY A 30 -9.64 -6.11 2.23
C GLY A 30 -9.09 -5.99 3.64
N LEU A 31 -7.78 -6.15 3.78
CA LEU A 31 -7.08 -6.13 5.05
C LEU A 31 -7.35 -4.84 5.83
N ASP A 32 -7.94 -4.98 7.01
CA ASP A 32 -8.48 -3.90 7.85
C ASP A 32 -7.54 -2.67 7.99
N PRO A 33 -6.30 -2.75 8.50
CA PRO A 33 -5.49 -1.56 8.69
C PRO A 33 -5.23 -0.77 7.40
N THR A 34 -5.18 -1.47 6.25
CA THR A 34 -4.96 -0.80 4.96
C THR A 34 -6.24 -0.19 4.42
N VAL A 35 -7.37 -0.86 4.59
CA VAL A 35 -8.68 -0.34 4.18
C VAL A 35 -9.01 0.93 4.97
N GLU A 36 -8.81 0.93 6.30
CA GLU A 36 -9.01 2.12 7.14
C GLU A 36 -8.09 3.28 6.72
N GLU A 37 -6.82 3.01 6.45
CA GLU A 37 -5.88 4.03 5.97
C GLU A 37 -6.35 4.64 4.65
N ILE A 38 -6.79 3.83 3.70
CA ILE A 38 -7.26 4.28 2.40
C ILE A 38 -8.58 5.05 2.52
N ASP A 39 -9.48 4.63 3.39
CA ASP A 39 -10.72 5.36 3.67
C ASP A 39 -10.43 6.73 4.29
N HIS A 40 -9.42 6.82 5.15
CA HIS A 40 -8.98 8.12 5.68
C HIS A 40 -8.48 9.02 4.54
N LEU A 41 -7.66 8.49 3.63
CA LEU A 41 -7.23 9.21 2.43
C LEU A 41 -8.42 9.60 1.53
N GLY A 42 -9.49 8.81 1.50
CA GLY A 42 -10.72 9.11 0.79
C GLY A 42 -11.33 10.47 1.14
N SER A 43 -11.02 11.01 2.31
CA SER A 43 -11.45 12.36 2.72
C SER A 43 -10.64 13.48 2.04
N LEU A 44 -9.47 13.18 1.50
CA LEU A 44 -8.53 14.13 0.89
C LEU A 44 -8.64 14.19 -0.64
N PHE A 45 -9.20 13.16 -1.28
CA PHE A 45 -9.27 13.04 -2.72
C PHE A 45 -10.71 13.01 -3.23
N LYS A 46 -10.93 13.55 -4.43
CA LYS A 46 -12.23 13.44 -5.13
C LYS A 46 -12.59 11.98 -5.37
N LYS A 47 -11.62 11.18 -5.79
CA LYS A 47 -11.77 9.76 -6.08
C LYS A 47 -10.47 9.01 -5.85
N ILE A 48 -10.58 7.81 -5.31
CA ILE A 48 -9.47 6.88 -5.20
C ILE A 48 -9.76 5.63 -6.02
N TYR A 49 -8.83 5.25 -6.87
CA TYR A 49 -8.76 3.91 -7.48
C TYR A 49 -7.72 3.11 -6.74
N HIS A 50 -8.10 2.00 -6.14
CA HIS A 50 -7.17 1.10 -5.45
C HIS A 50 -6.92 -0.13 -6.29
N PHE A 51 -5.77 -0.21 -6.96
CA PHE A 51 -5.33 -1.34 -7.76
C PHE A 51 -4.60 -2.34 -6.87
N ALA A 52 -5.24 -3.47 -6.60
CA ALA A 52 -4.79 -4.44 -5.60
C ALA A 52 -5.25 -5.88 -5.94
N PRO A 53 -4.53 -6.92 -5.46
CA PRO A 53 -4.83 -8.30 -5.77
C PRO A 53 -6.15 -8.76 -5.14
N LEU A 54 -6.97 -9.42 -5.96
CA LEU A 54 -8.21 -10.07 -5.53
C LEU A 54 -8.01 -11.58 -5.51
N TYR A 55 -8.04 -12.16 -4.32
CA TYR A 55 -7.92 -13.59 -4.09
C TYR A 55 -9.29 -14.25 -4.08
N ASN A 56 -9.37 -15.44 -4.67
CA ASN A 56 -10.56 -16.30 -4.57
C ASN A 56 -10.43 -17.23 -3.36
N ILE A 57 -10.55 -16.66 -2.18
CA ILE A 57 -10.47 -17.34 -0.88
C ILE A 57 -11.66 -16.90 -0.02
N GLU A 58 -12.02 -17.71 0.98
CA GLU A 58 -12.95 -17.26 2.01
C GLU A 58 -12.37 -16.02 2.73
N SER A 59 -13.23 -15.03 2.96
CA SER A 59 -12.80 -13.77 3.56
C SER A 59 -12.38 -13.95 5.02
N PRO A 60 -11.13 -13.63 5.37
CA PRO A 60 -10.70 -13.63 6.77
C PRO A 60 -11.49 -12.63 7.62
N LYS A 61 -11.64 -12.91 8.92
CA LYS A 61 -12.32 -12.00 9.87
C LYS A 61 -11.64 -10.61 9.98
N SER A 62 -10.36 -10.51 9.63
CA SER A 62 -9.59 -9.26 9.61
C SER A 62 -9.79 -8.44 8.34
N PHE A 63 -10.69 -8.86 7.44
CA PHE A 63 -11.01 -8.10 6.24
C PHE A 63 -12.29 -7.32 6.44
N ILE A 64 -12.25 -6.05 6.03
CA ILE A 64 -13.39 -5.14 6.14
C ILE A 64 -13.71 -4.49 4.78
N LYS A 65 -14.92 -3.98 4.66
CA LYS A 65 -15.39 -3.23 3.50
C LYS A 65 -14.97 -1.75 3.61
N HIS A 66 -14.68 -1.11 2.49
CA HIS A 66 -14.53 0.33 2.43
C HIS A 66 -15.81 1.06 2.85
N GLN A 67 -15.65 2.04 3.74
CA GLN A 67 -16.75 2.90 4.18
C GLN A 67 -16.92 4.13 3.26
N LYS A 68 -15.90 4.50 2.50
CA LYS A 68 -15.91 5.66 1.61
C LYS A 68 -16.38 5.28 0.21
N LEU A 69 -17.46 5.91 -0.24
CA LEU A 69 -18.07 5.68 -1.57
C LEU A 69 -17.19 6.14 -2.75
N ASN A 70 -16.24 7.03 -2.51
CA ASN A 70 -15.32 7.52 -3.52
C ASN A 70 -14.07 6.63 -3.68
N VAL A 71 -13.94 5.54 -2.92
CA VAL A 71 -12.91 4.52 -3.11
C VAL A 71 -13.45 3.40 -3.98
N ARG A 72 -12.73 3.09 -5.07
CA ARG A 72 -13.06 2.00 -5.97
C ARG A 72 -11.90 1.04 -6.11
N VAL A 73 -12.07 -0.19 -5.67
CA VAL A 73 -11.09 -1.26 -5.87
C VAL A 73 -11.12 -1.72 -7.32
N ILE A 74 -9.92 -1.80 -7.91
CA ILE A 74 -9.70 -2.35 -9.26
C ILE A 74 -8.93 -3.66 -9.08
N PRO A 75 -9.58 -4.80 -9.28
CA PRO A 75 -8.96 -6.09 -9.01
C PRO A 75 -7.75 -6.36 -9.91
N MET A 76 -6.64 -6.74 -9.29
CA MET A 76 -5.44 -7.26 -9.95
C MET A 76 -5.41 -8.78 -9.78
N THR A 77 -4.97 -9.50 -10.80
CA THR A 77 -4.73 -10.95 -10.69
C THR A 77 -3.62 -11.20 -9.68
N PRO A 78 -3.85 -12.03 -8.64
CA PRO A 78 -2.83 -12.34 -7.66
C PRO A 78 -1.61 -12.98 -8.30
N SER A 79 -0.43 -12.55 -7.86
CA SER A 79 0.85 -13.09 -8.29
C SER A 79 1.84 -13.05 -7.12
N GLY A 80 2.91 -13.87 -7.19
CA GLY A 80 3.87 -13.99 -6.11
C GLY A 80 3.63 -15.22 -5.23
N GLY A 81 4.48 -15.40 -4.24
CA GLY A 81 4.51 -16.56 -3.36
C GLY A 81 5.93 -17.08 -3.15
N LYS A 82 6.08 -18.16 -2.36
CA LYS A 82 7.38 -18.73 -2.00
C LYS A 82 8.07 -19.42 -3.19
N LEU A 83 7.30 -20.02 -4.11
CA LEU A 83 7.84 -20.76 -5.25
C LEU A 83 8.36 -19.83 -6.35
N PHE A 84 9.47 -20.19 -6.98
CA PHE A 84 10.09 -19.44 -8.07
C PHE A 84 9.12 -19.17 -9.23
N PHE A 85 8.38 -20.17 -9.67
CA PHE A 85 7.36 -20.04 -10.73
C PHE A 85 6.28 -19.02 -10.41
N ASN A 86 5.90 -18.90 -9.14
CA ASN A 86 4.92 -17.89 -8.71
C ASN A 86 5.47 -16.46 -8.79
N LYS A 87 6.79 -16.30 -8.62
CA LYS A 87 7.47 -15.00 -8.83
C LYS A 87 7.52 -14.64 -10.32
N LEU A 88 7.71 -15.63 -11.20
CA LEU A 88 7.68 -15.42 -12.65
C LEU A 88 6.31 -14.92 -13.15
N LYS A 89 5.21 -15.28 -12.47
CA LYS A 89 3.88 -14.76 -12.79
C LYS A 89 3.81 -13.23 -12.79
N HIS A 90 4.62 -12.54 -11.98
CA HIS A 90 4.68 -11.07 -12.00
C HIS A 90 5.09 -10.57 -13.38
N VAL A 91 6.05 -11.20 -14.02
CA VAL A 91 6.56 -10.80 -15.35
C VAL A 91 5.49 -11.01 -16.41
N PHE A 92 4.87 -12.21 -16.44
CA PHE A 92 3.85 -12.54 -17.43
C PHE A 92 2.55 -11.74 -17.26
N LEU A 93 2.15 -11.46 -16.03
CA LEU A 93 0.93 -10.69 -15.75
C LEU A 93 1.16 -9.17 -15.85
N PHE A 94 2.40 -8.71 -15.85
CA PHE A 94 2.71 -7.28 -15.88
C PHE A 94 2.09 -6.55 -17.08
N PRO A 95 2.19 -7.02 -18.33
CA PRO A 95 1.54 -6.35 -19.46
C PRO A 95 0.01 -6.26 -19.30
N LEU A 96 -0.63 -7.31 -18.80
CA LEU A 96 -2.08 -7.32 -18.54
C LEU A 96 -2.46 -6.30 -17.45
N HIS A 97 -1.66 -6.22 -16.39
CA HIS A 97 -1.86 -5.22 -15.33
C HIS A 97 -1.70 -3.80 -15.87
N ILE A 98 -0.73 -3.54 -16.74
CA ILE A 98 -0.54 -2.23 -17.36
C ILE A 98 -1.72 -1.89 -18.30
N LEU A 99 -2.17 -2.82 -19.12
CA LEU A 99 -3.34 -2.61 -19.99
C LEU A 99 -4.58 -2.26 -19.17
N LYS A 100 -4.81 -2.95 -18.06
CA LYS A 100 -5.92 -2.68 -17.14
C LYS A 100 -5.79 -1.34 -16.41
N LEU A 101 -4.57 -0.95 -16.06
CA LEU A 101 -4.28 0.26 -15.31
C LEU A 101 -4.26 1.51 -16.21
N LYS A 102 -3.82 1.38 -17.45
CA LYS A 102 -3.64 2.49 -18.41
C LYS A 102 -4.85 3.45 -18.53
N PRO A 103 -6.11 2.99 -18.69
CA PRO A 103 -7.27 3.88 -18.77
C PRO A 103 -7.54 4.63 -17.47
N ILE A 104 -7.16 4.04 -16.32
CA ILE A 104 -7.29 4.66 -15.00
C ILE A 104 -6.23 5.74 -14.85
N LEU A 105 -4.98 5.44 -15.21
CA LEU A 105 -3.86 6.38 -15.13
C LEU A 105 -4.09 7.64 -15.96
N LYS A 106 -4.77 7.56 -17.10
CA LYS A 106 -5.13 8.76 -17.88
C LYS A 106 -5.92 9.79 -17.06
N LYS A 107 -6.77 9.32 -16.14
CA LYS A 107 -7.63 10.14 -15.27
C LYS A 107 -6.98 10.48 -13.93
N THR A 108 -5.83 9.89 -13.63
CA THR A 108 -5.13 9.99 -12.34
C THR A 108 -4.27 11.26 -12.31
N ASP A 109 -4.31 11.98 -11.21
CA ASP A 109 -3.45 13.13 -10.96
C ASP A 109 -2.24 12.75 -10.11
N ILE A 110 -2.45 11.87 -9.14
CA ILE A 110 -1.42 11.41 -8.19
C ILE A 110 -1.42 9.89 -8.12
N ILE A 111 -0.24 9.27 -8.24
CA ILE A 111 -0.06 7.84 -7.92
C ILE A 111 0.45 7.72 -6.49
N HIS A 112 -0.21 6.90 -5.68
CA HIS A 112 0.29 6.43 -4.40
C HIS A 112 0.73 4.97 -4.53
N PHE A 113 2.04 4.73 -4.53
CA PHE A 113 2.60 3.39 -4.61
C PHE A 113 3.03 2.91 -3.23
N ARG A 114 2.54 1.74 -2.82
CA ARG A 114 2.92 1.12 -1.54
C ARG A 114 4.01 0.08 -1.79
N ALA A 115 5.21 0.37 -1.29
CA ALA A 115 6.41 -0.45 -1.40
C ALA A 115 6.84 -0.95 0.00
N PRO A 116 7.67 -2.01 0.09
CA PRO A 116 8.12 -2.88 -1.00
C PRO A 116 7.08 -3.95 -1.32
N THR A 117 6.98 -4.33 -2.58
CA THR A 117 6.07 -5.38 -3.05
C THR A 117 6.76 -6.28 -4.06
N GLY A 118 6.24 -7.51 -4.25
CA GLY A 118 6.81 -8.42 -5.24
C GLY A 118 6.76 -7.86 -6.66
N PHE A 119 5.65 -7.28 -7.08
CA PHE A 119 5.49 -6.66 -8.39
C PHE A 119 6.14 -5.27 -8.51
N GLY A 120 6.51 -4.66 -7.38
CA GLY A 120 7.21 -3.37 -7.34
C GLY A 120 8.52 -3.34 -8.12
N VAL A 121 9.17 -4.51 -8.29
CA VAL A 121 10.37 -4.65 -9.12
C VAL A 121 10.13 -4.23 -10.58
N LEU A 122 8.92 -4.45 -11.09
CA LEU A 122 8.54 -4.08 -12.46
C LEU A 122 7.80 -2.74 -12.50
N PHE A 123 6.87 -2.53 -11.57
CA PHE A 123 6.03 -1.34 -11.56
C PHE A 123 6.80 -0.06 -11.26
N LEU A 124 7.73 -0.06 -10.30
CA LEU A 124 8.47 1.16 -9.96
C LEU A 124 9.31 1.69 -11.14
N PRO A 125 10.20 0.90 -11.78
CA PRO A 125 10.94 1.39 -12.94
C PRO A 125 10.01 1.84 -14.08
N TRP A 126 8.93 1.08 -14.33
CA TRP A 126 7.95 1.44 -15.36
C TRP A 126 7.28 2.80 -15.06
N LEU A 127 6.87 3.02 -13.81
CA LEU A 127 6.28 4.30 -13.40
C LEU A 127 7.29 5.45 -13.58
N TYR A 128 8.55 5.28 -13.25
CA TYR A 128 9.56 6.33 -13.44
C TYR A 128 9.78 6.68 -14.91
N VAL A 129 9.71 5.71 -15.80
CA VAL A 129 9.89 5.94 -17.24
C VAL A 129 8.64 6.59 -17.85
N PHE A 130 7.45 6.10 -17.53
CA PHE A 130 6.22 6.45 -18.26
C PHE A 130 5.31 7.42 -17.52
N TRP A 131 5.45 7.59 -16.20
CA TRP A 131 4.63 8.49 -15.41
C TRP A 131 5.35 9.82 -15.15
N ARG A 132 4.75 10.93 -15.51
CA ARG A 132 5.34 12.27 -15.41
C ARG A 132 4.68 13.18 -14.38
N LYS A 133 3.54 12.76 -13.82
CA LYS A 133 2.82 13.52 -12.80
C LYS A 133 3.34 13.17 -11.39
N LYS A 134 2.71 13.72 -10.37
CA LYS A 134 3.09 13.54 -8.96
C LYS A 134 3.01 12.07 -8.53
N MET A 135 3.98 11.64 -7.77
CA MET A 135 3.99 10.33 -7.10
C MET A 135 4.20 10.49 -5.61
N TRP A 136 3.50 9.68 -4.86
CA TRP A 136 3.77 9.44 -3.44
C TRP A 136 4.06 7.97 -3.24
N ILE A 137 5.24 7.65 -2.75
CA ILE A 137 5.67 6.28 -2.51
C ILE A 137 5.78 6.07 -1.00
N LYS A 138 4.99 5.16 -0.47
CA LYS A 138 5.06 4.76 0.93
C LYS A 138 5.87 3.47 1.02
N TYR A 139 7.08 3.54 1.58
CA TYR A 139 7.90 2.38 1.85
C TYR A 139 7.66 1.87 3.28
N GLY A 140 6.84 0.83 3.41
CA GLY A 140 6.41 0.27 4.70
C GLY A 140 7.38 -0.75 5.31
N GLY A 141 8.41 -1.19 4.56
CA GLY A 141 9.42 -2.11 5.06
C GLY A 141 10.51 -1.41 5.88
N SER A 142 11.37 -2.21 6.53
CA SER A 142 12.55 -1.64 7.19
C SER A 142 13.48 -1.01 6.16
N TRP A 143 13.77 0.27 6.31
CA TRP A 143 14.65 0.99 5.39
C TRP A 143 16.13 0.66 5.62
N SER A 144 16.54 0.51 6.87
CA SER A 144 17.94 0.34 7.29
C SER A 144 18.41 -1.12 7.36
N SER A 145 17.50 -2.10 7.41
CA SER A 145 17.89 -3.50 7.51
C SER A 145 18.59 -4.00 6.24
N ASN A 146 19.72 -4.67 6.40
CA ASN A 146 20.44 -5.36 5.33
C ASN A 146 19.89 -6.77 5.07
N ASP A 147 19.17 -7.33 6.04
CA ASP A 147 18.55 -8.66 5.93
C ASP A 147 17.14 -8.53 5.33
N VAL A 148 17.10 -8.25 4.03
CA VAL A 148 15.87 -8.15 3.24
C VAL A 148 16.06 -8.80 1.87
N PRO A 149 14.99 -9.29 1.24
CA PRO A 149 15.05 -9.86 -0.10
C PRO A 149 15.73 -8.94 -1.12
N LEU A 150 16.43 -9.50 -2.10
CA LEU A 150 17.09 -8.73 -3.17
C LEU A 150 16.12 -7.82 -3.92
N SER A 151 14.87 -8.26 -4.10
CA SER A 151 13.80 -7.44 -4.70
C SER A 151 13.51 -6.16 -3.90
N TYR A 152 13.67 -6.18 -2.59
CA TYR A 152 13.48 -5.02 -1.72
C TYR A 152 14.71 -4.10 -1.77
N LYS A 153 15.91 -4.68 -1.80
CA LYS A 153 17.16 -3.91 -2.02
C LYS A 153 17.11 -3.17 -3.35
N PHE A 154 16.68 -3.86 -4.41
CA PHE A 154 16.49 -3.24 -5.72
C PHE A 154 15.48 -2.08 -5.69
N GLN A 155 14.32 -2.27 -5.06
CA GLN A 155 13.33 -1.20 -4.93
C GLN A 155 13.89 0.01 -4.15
N ARG A 156 14.66 -0.21 -3.07
CA ARG A 156 15.35 0.89 -2.36
C ARG A 156 16.34 1.62 -3.29
N TRP A 157 17.12 0.86 -4.05
CA TRP A 157 18.05 1.43 -5.02
C TRP A 157 17.33 2.30 -6.05
N VAL A 158 16.21 1.80 -6.61
CA VAL A 158 15.36 2.57 -7.53
C VAL A 158 14.86 3.85 -6.86
N LEU A 159 14.40 3.78 -5.61
CA LEU A 159 13.89 4.93 -4.87
C LEU A 159 14.97 5.99 -4.60
N LEU A 160 16.21 5.60 -4.41
CA LEU A 160 17.33 6.53 -4.21
C LEU A 160 17.77 7.23 -5.49
N HIS A 161 17.67 6.59 -6.65
CA HIS A 161 18.28 7.09 -7.88
C HIS A 161 17.32 7.79 -8.84
N PHE A 162 16.00 7.56 -8.74
CA PHE A 162 15.03 8.01 -9.75
C PHE A 162 13.97 9.03 -9.33
N PRO A 163 13.96 9.60 -8.14
CA PRO A 163 12.72 10.20 -7.61
C PRO A 163 12.54 11.70 -7.89
N LYS A 164 12.78 12.19 -9.08
CA LYS A 164 12.62 13.64 -9.35
C LYS A 164 11.22 14.21 -9.08
N ASN A 165 10.16 13.40 -9.24
CA ASN A 165 8.75 13.82 -9.07
C ASN A 165 8.02 13.06 -7.95
N ALA A 166 8.74 12.36 -7.08
CA ALA A 166 8.16 11.52 -6.04
C ALA A 166 8.46 12.08 -4.64
N ILE A 167 7.44 12.07 -3.80
CA ILE A 167 7.59 12.14 -2.34
C ILE A 167 7.69 10.72 -1.84
N ILE A 168 8.72 10.41 -1.07
CA ILE A 168 8.94 9.08 -0.51
C ILE A 168 8.78 9.14 0.99
N THR A 169 7.84 8.38 1.52
CA THR A 169 7.65 8.25 2.97
C THR A 169 8.19 6.90 3.42
N ILE A 170 9.02 6.89 4.46
CA ILE A 170 9.67 5.71 5.01
C ILE A 170 9.37 5.56 6.49
N ASN A 171 9.24 4.30 6.93
CA ASN A 171 8.99 3.99 8.33
C ASN A 171 10.32 4.04 9.10
N ASN A 172 10.37 4.91 10.11
CA ASN A 172 11.43 5.06 11.10
C ASN A 172 12.85 4.81 10.57
N SER A 173 13.55 5.86 10.18
CA SER A 173 14.95 5.79 9.74
C SER A 173 15.76 6.88 10.41
N THR A 174 16.94 6.50 10.91
CA THR A 174 17.96 7.42 11.45
C THR A 174 18.91 7.95 10.36
N VAL A 175 18.64 7.65 9.09
CA VAL A 175 19.50 8.00 7.96
C VAL A 175 19.28 9.46 7.56
N ASN A 176 20.36 10.17 7.24
CA ASN A 176 20.27 11.45 6.54
C ASN A 176 19.61 11.25 5.19
N LEU A 177 18.40 11.76 5.07
CA LEU A 177 17.52 11.53 3.92
C LEU A 177 17.68 12.69 2.92
N GLU A 178 17.54 12.35 1.65
CA GLU A 178 17.46 13.35 0.58
C GLU A 178 16.18 14.20 0.70
N LYS A 179 16.13 15.34 0.03
CA LYS A 179 15.07 16.37 0.16
C LYS A 179 13.64 15.88 -0.05
N ASN A 180 13.45 14.77 -0.74
CA ASN A 180 12.14 14.20 -1.06
C ASN A 180 11.74 12.99 -0.19
N PHE A 181 12.57 12.64 0.80
CA PHE A 181 12.28 11.60 1.76
C PHE A 181 11.73 12.18 3.05
N PHE A 182 10.67 11.57 3.55
CA PHE A 182 10.02 11.96 4.79
C PHE A 182 9.80 10.74 5.68
N GLN A 183 10.00 10.92 6.97
CA GLN A 183 9.66 9.88 7.94
C GLN A 183 8.16 9.88 8.21
N PHE A 184 7.58 8.72 8.42
CA PHE A 184 6.23 8.60 8.95
C PHE A 184 6.16 7.55 10.07
N LEU A 185 5.27 7.79 11.01
CA LEU A 185 4.88 6.78 11.97
C LEU A 185 3.71 5.99 11.37
N ASN A 186 3.80 4.67 11.42
CA ASN A 186 2.74 3.80 10.94
C ASN A 186 1.78 3.49 12.11
N PRO A 187 0.72 4.26 12.33
CA PRO A 187 -0.25 3.97 13.39
C PRO A 187 -1.05 2.73 12.96
N CYS A 188 -0.70 1.58 13.54
CA CYS A 188 -1.39 0.32 13.22
C CYS A 188 -2.76 0.21 13.91
N PHE A 189 -3.04 1.08 14.92
CA PHE A 189 -4.26 0.99 15.72
C PHE A 189 -4.78 2.37 16.11
N LYS A 190 -6.09 2.50 16.20
CA LYS A 190 -6.74 3.69 16.77
C LYS A 190 -6.34 3.84 18.24
N SER A 191 -6.11 5.08 18.68
CA SER A 191 -5.72 5.38 20.07
C SER A 191 -6.70 4.80 21.10
N GLU A 192 -7.99 4.71 20.76
CA GLU A 192 -9.03 4.11 21.59
C GLU A 192 -8.82 2.61 21.79
N ILE A 193 -8.42 1.88 20.74
CA ILE A 193 -8.13 0.45 20.82
C ILE A 193 -6.93 0.21 21.74
N ILE A 194 -5.90 1.05 21.64
CA ILE A 194 -4.71 0.97 22.51
C ILE A 194 -5.10 1.24 23.96
N LYS A 195 -5.92 2.25 24.23
CA LYS A 195 -6.38 2.59 25.58
C LYS A 195 -7.21 1.46 26.20
N ASN A 196 -8.16 0.92 25.43
CA ASN A 196 -9.05 -0.15 25.90
C ASN A 196 -8.32 -1.47 26.14
N ASN A 197 -7.26 -1.75 25.39
CA ASN A 197 -6.50 -2.99 25.52
C ASN A 197 -5.34 -2.91 26.53
N LYS A 198 -4.92 -1.74 26.99
CA LYS A 198 -3.91 -1.62 28.04
C LYS A 198 -4.30 -2.41 29.30
N ASN A 199 -5.56 -2.39 29.69
CA ASN A 199 -6.08 -3.12 30.84
C ASN A 199 -6.10 -4.65 30.65
N ILE A 200 -6.15 -5.13 29.40
CA ILE A 200 -6.13 -6.56 29.06
C ILE A 200 -4.71 -7.12 29.14
N VAL A 201 -3.71 -6.34 28.71
CA VAL A 201 -2.30 -6.75 28.76
C VAL A 201 -1.82 -6.97 30.19
N HIS A 202 -2.27 -6.14 31.14
CA HIS A 202 -1.93 -6.31 32.57
C HIS A 202 -2.55 -7.56 33.19
N LYS A 203 -3.61 -8.16 32.60
CA LYS A 203 -4.24 -9.39 33.09
C LYS A 203 -3.68 -10.67 32.48
N LYS A 204 -2.90 -10.59 31.42
CA LYS A 204 -2.23 -11.76 30.82
C LYS A 204 -0.95 -12.06 31.55
N ASN A 205 -0.97 -13.09 32.37
CA ASN A 205 0.20 -13.62 33.07
C ASN A 205 1.00 -14.47 32.06
N PHE A 206 2.09 -13.94 31.51
CA PHE A 206 2.97 -14.63 30.55
C PHE A 206 3.89 -15.70 31.21
N ARG A 207 3.50 -16.26 32.37
CA ARG A 207 4.30 -17.25 33.07
C ARG A 207 4.38 -18.63 32.41
N ASN A 208 3.50 -18.93 31.48
CA ASN A 208 3.52 -20.18 30.71
C ASN A 208 3.78 -19.84 29.27
N GLY A 209 4.99 -20.10 28.79
CA GLY A 209 5.55 -19.78 27.48
C GLY A 209 4.57 -19.62 26.33
N LEU A 210 4.92 -18.74 25.39
CA LEU A 210 4.24 -18.60 24.11
C LEU A 210 4.30 -19.94 23.38
N ASN A 211 3.19 -20.68 23.36
CA ASN A 211 2.98 -21.72 22.36
C ASN A 211 2.72 -21.03 21.03
N LEU A 212 3.75 -20.99 20.18
CA LEU A 212 3.71 -20.58 18.77
C LEU A 212 3.15 -21.72 17.92
#